data_1b1b7eedfa087dfde070604bac56837b
#
_entry.id   1b1b7eedfa087dfde070604bac56837b
#
_cell.length_a   1.000
_cell.length_b   1.000
_cell.length_c   1.000
_cell.angle_alpha   90.00
_cell.angle_beta   90.00
_cell.angle_gamma   90.00
#
_symmetry.space_group_name_H-M   'P 1'
#
loop_
_entity.id
_entity.type
_entity.pdbx_description
1 polymer ?
#
loop_
_entity_poly.entity_id
_entity_poly.type
_entity_poly.pdbx_seq_one_letter_code
_entity_poly.pdbx_strand_id
1 'polypeptide(L)'
;MNRLPPTNPARRHFMEIVAAGAGRLSTIAIASSLLAVSRTKDANALGIFPKDDPGTAPHCFGRGTLILTDRGEVPVEDLATGDLVVTANGALPVKWIGLQTMKRNASASWHPSVLPIRVSRFAIDDQTPQRDLYLSQEHCLLIDGVLIPVKYLVNGSSIAFDDDAKMSETIEYFSLELDSHEVVLAEGTAAETFRHWGGQIAWDNLGDYQDLYGSKQEVMSPFAPICRYTGGRAEVSGLLRLAASRFVDVRDPIQIAYDRIAARAVAIAA
;
A
#
# COMPACT_ATOMS: atom_id res chain seq x y z
N MET A 1 34.01 8.24 18.11
CA MET A 1 33.90 8.48 16.65
C MET A 1 32.81 7.55 16.12
N ASN A 2 31.57 8.04 16.05
CA ASN A 2 30.43 7.30 15.52
C ASN A 2 30.53 7.27 13.98
N ARG A 3 30.93 6.15 13.41
CA ARG A 3 30.84 5.94 11.97
C ARG A 3 29.36 5.76 11.64
N LEU A 4 28.79 6.70 10.90
CA LEU A 4 27.48 6.51 10.29
C LEU A 4 27.52 5.20 9.47
N PRO A 5 26.48 4.35 9.57
CA PRO A 5 26.42 3.12 8.76
C PRO A 5 26.47 3.49 7.27
N PRO A 6 27.03 2.62 6.41
CA PRO A 6 27.12 2.86 4.98
C PRO A 6 25.72 3.14 4.44
N THR A 7 25.58 4.19 3.63
CA THR A 7 24.30 4.57 3.04
C THR A 7 23.81 3.44 2.13
N ASN A 8 22.79 2.69 2.61
CA ASN A 8 22.14 1.65 1.82
C ASN A 8 21.55 2.29 0.56
N PRO A 9 21.86 1.81 -0.66
CA PRO A 9 21.31 2.34 -1.91
C PRO A 9 19.77 2.39 -1.92
N ALA A 10 19.11 1.37 -1.37
CA ALA A 10 17.65 1.31 -1.24
C ALA A 10 17.11 2.46 -0.40
N ARG A 11 17.77 2.80 0.72
CA ARG A 11 17.39 3.94 1.56
C ARG A 11 17.52 5.28 0.82
N ARG A 12 18.59 5.44 0.01
CA ARG A 12 18.76 6.67 -0.79
C ARG A 12 17.65 6.79 -1.82
N HIS A 13 17.40 5.74 -2.58
CA HIS A 13 16.33 5.68 -3.57
C HIS A 13 14.96 5.95 -2.95
N PHE A 14 14.68 5.39 -1.76
CA PHE A 14 13.46 5.66 -1.00
C PHE A 14 13.29 7.14 -0.65
N MET A 15 14.36 7.77 -0.15
CA MET A 15 14.32 9.20 0.17
C MET A 15 14.11 10.07 -1.07
N GLU A 16 14.63 9.66 -2.23
CA GLU A 16 14.39 10.31 -3.52
C GLU A 16 12.91 10.19 -3.95
N ILE A 17 12.30 9.00 -3.81
CA ILE A 17 10.87 8.77 -4.10
C ILE A 17 10.00 9.66 -3.21
N VAL A 18 10.24 9.67 -1.91
CA VAL A 18 9.48 10.48 -0.94
C VAL A 18 9.65 11.98 -1.22
N ALA A 19 10.88 12.44 -1.49
CA ALA A 19 11.16 13.84 -1.81
C ALA A 19 10.54 14.28 -3.15
N ALA A 20 10.57 13.43 -4.18
CA ALA A 20 9.94 13.69 -5.48
C ALA A 20 8.41 13.80 -5.36
N GLY A 21 7.79 12.97 -4.50
CA GLY A 21 6.36 13.04 -4.19
C GLY A 21 5.97 14.33 -3.50
N ALA A 22 6.76 14.80 -2.53
CA ALA A 22 6.51 16.06 -1.82
C ALA A 22 6.55 17.29 -2.76
N GLY A 23 7.46 17.29 -3.74
CA GLY A 23 7.55 18.37 -4.73
C GLY A 23 6.36 18.44 -5.69
N ARG A 24 5.78 17.30 -6.05
CA ARG A 24 4.62 17.21 -6.96
C ARG A 24 3.29 17.54 -6.28
N LEU A 25 3.16 17.25 -4.98
CA LEU A 25 1.96 17.56 -4.19
C LEU A 25 1.75 19.08 -4.03
N SER A 26 2.80 19.90 -4.08
CA SER A 26 2.70 21.37 -4.01
C SER A 26 1.90 21.97 -5.17
N THR A 27 1.91 21.34 -6.33
CA THR A 27 1.12 21.78 -7.51
C THR A 27 -0.32 21.29 -7.50
N ILE A 28 -0.60 20.15 -6.82
CA ILE A 28 -1.96 19.59 -6.70
C ILE A 28 -2.74 20.26 -5.56
N ALA A 29 -2.06 20.71 -4.48
CA ALA A 29 -2.70 21.31 -3.31
C ALA A 29 -3.37 22.66 -3.60
N ILE A 30 -2.94 23.40 -4.63
CA ILE A 30 -3.53 24.71 -4.99
C ILE A 30 -4.92 24.57 -5.64
N ALA A 31 -5.20 23.45 -6.29
CA ALA A 31 -6.50 23.18 -6.91
C ALA A 31 -7.54 22.59 -5.92
N SER A 32 -7.09 22.08 -4.77
CA SER A 32 -7.97 21.42 -3.79
C SER A 32 -8.44 22.33 -2.66
N SER A 33 -7.87 23.53 -2.49
CA SER A 33 -8.16 24.43 -1.37
C SER A 33 -9.46 25.25 -1.50
N LEU A 34 -10.22 25.09 -2.59
CA LEU A 34 -11.50 25.80 -2.79
C LEU A 34 -12.76 24.99 -2.41
N LEU A 35 -12.61 23.77 -1.89
CA LEU A 35 -13.73 22.94 -1.40
C LEU A 35 -13.50 22.48 0.04
N ALA A 36 -13.26 23.41 0.95
CA ALA A 36 -13.43 23.19 2.37
C ALA A 36 -14.94 23.15 2.67
N VAL A 37 -15.61 22.05 2.31
CA VAL A 37 -16.96 21.77 2.80
C VAL A 37 -16.81 21.12 4.17
N SER A 38 -17.41 21.84 5.13
CA SER A 38 -17.61 21.51 6.54
C SER A 38 -17.63 20.02 6.85
N ARG A 39 -16.82 19.64 7.87
CA ARG A 39 -16.89 18.38 8.59
C ARG A 39 -18.27 18.20 9.20
N THR A 40 -19.13 17.43 8.57
CA THR A 40 -20.29 16.85 9.25
C THR A 40 -19.92 15.42 9.66
N LYS A 41 -20.12 15.14 10.96
CA LYS A 41 -19.87 13.84 11.60
C LYS A 41 -20.81 12.71 11.11
N ASP A 42 -21.64 12.95 10.11
CA ASP A 42 -22.75 12.08 9.73
C ASP A 42 -22.66 11.54 8.29
N ALA A 43 -21.46 11.39 7.73
CA ALA A 43 -21.29 10.81 6.39
C ALA A 43 -21.77 9.34 6.30
N ASN A 44 -21.84 8.63 7.42
CA ASN A 44 -22.36 7.26 7.49
C ASN A 44 -23.90 7.15 7.42
N ALA A 45 -24.63 8.25 7.66
CA ALA A 45 -26.09 8.24 7.70
C ALA A 45 -26.74 8.27 6.31
N LEU A 46 -25.99 8.54 5.25
CA LEU A 46 -26.54 8.73 3.90
C LEU A 46 -26.40 7.53 2.96
N GLY A 47 -25.85 6.39 3.42
CA GLY A 47 -25.79 5.16 2.61
C GLY A 47 -25.03 5.30 1.27
N ILE A 48 -24.13 6.28 1.18
CA ILE A 48 -23.42 6.65 -0.08
C ILE A 48 -22.16 5.78 -0.31
N PHE A 49 -21.80 4.94 0.66
CA PHE A 49 -20.70 4.00 0.48
C PHE A 49 -21.23 2.70 -0.13
N PRO A 50 -20.63 2.20 -1.23
CA PRO A 50 -20.97 0.87 -1.75
C PRO A 50 -20.82 -0.17 -0.64
N LYS A 51 -21.69 -1.20 -0.65
CA LYS A 51 -21.61 -2.34 0.27
C LYS A 51 -20.30 -3.13 0.17
N ASP A 52 -19.55 -2.90 -0.88
CA ASP A 52 -18.18 -3.37 -1.09
C ASP A 52 -17.20 -2.27 -0.64
N ASP A 53 -17.25 -1.94 0.67
CA ASP A 53 -16.27 -1.01 1.26
C ASP A 53 -14.87 -1.64 1.17
N PRO A 54 -13.99 -1.11 0.28
CA PRO A 54 -12.64 -1.64 0.13
C PRO A 54 -11.77 -1.45 1.37
N GLY A 55 -12.33 -0.84 2.43
CA GLY A 55 -11.68 -0.70 3.74
C GLY A 55 -11.75 -1.96 4.61
N THR A 56 -12.48 -3.02 4.22
CA THR A 56 -12.58 -4.24 5.03
C THR A 56 -11.56 -5.32 4.66
N ALA A 57 -10.91 -5.21 3.50
CA ALA A 57 -9.86 -6.14 3.13
C ALA A 57 -8.52 -5.75 3.77
N PRO A 58 -7.78 -6.70 4.33
CA PRO A 58 -6.50 -6.42 4.98
C PRO A 58 -5.47 -5.90 3.97
N HIS A 59 -4.64 -4.95 4.45
CA HIS A 59 -3.47 -4.45 3.71
C HIS A 59 -2.26 -5.23 4.20
N CYS A 60 -1.90 -6.29 3.49
CA CYS A 60 -0.94 -7.28 3.97
C CYS A 60 0.15 -7.59 2.96
N PHE A 61 1.30 -7.94 3.50
CA PHE A 61 2.42 -8.57 2.81
C PHE A 61 2.23 -10.08 2.77
N GLY A 62 2.62 -10.72 1.68
CA GLY A 62 2.75 -12.17 1.62
C GLY A 62 3.94 -12.67 2.47
N ARG A 63 3.89 -13.93 2.91
CA ARG A 63 5.00 -14.59 3.62
C ARG A 63 6.29 -14.47 2.82
N GLY A 64 7.41 -14.27 3.51
CA GLY A 64 8.76 -14.16 2.94
C GLY A 64 9.09 -12.76 2.40
N THR A 65 8.15 -11.81 2.43
CA THR A 65 8.44 -10.43 2.03
C THR A 65 9.51 -9.82 2.93
N LEU A 66 10.60 -9.35 2.34
CA LEU A 66 11.71 -8.74 3.08
C LEU A 66 11.43 -7.26 3.32
N ILE A 67 11.39 -6.89 4.61
CA ILE A 67 11.22 -5.52 5.07
C ILE A 67 12.58 -4.97 5.51
N LEU A 68 12.93 -3.76 5.06
CA LEU A 68 14.18 -3.12 5.46
C LEU A 68 14.10 -2.63 6.92
N THR A 69 15.01 -3.11 7.74
CA THR A 69 15.22 -2.70 9.14
C THR A 69 16.53 -1.94 9.30
N ASP A 70 16.81 -1.43 10.48
CA ASP A 70 18.10 -0.82 10.85
C ASP A 70 19.28 -1.82 10.80
N ARG A 71 18.98 -3.14 10.86
CA ARG A 71 19.94 -4.25 10.82
C ARG A 71 20.06 -4.93 9.44
N GLY A 72 19.27 -4.48 8.46
CA GLY A 72 19.18 -5.09 7.14
C GLY A 72 17.76 -5.58 6.82
N GLU A 73 17.62 -6.36 5.77
CA GLU A 73 16.36 -6.94 5.35
C GLU A 73 15.97 -8.13 6.24
N VAL A 74 14.73 -8.15 6.71
CA VAL A 74 14.16 -9.22 7.55
C VAL A 74 12.82 -9.66 6.97
N PRO A 75 12.56 -10.99 6.84
CA PRO A 75 11.23 -11.48 6.45
C PRO A 75 10.15 -10.93 7.37
N VAL A 76 9.00 -10.55 6.82
CA VAL A 76 7.92 -9.91 7.58
C VAL A 76 7.41 -10.81 8.71
N GLU A 77 7.41 -12.12 8.52
CA GLU A 77 7.04 -13.11 9.54
C GLU A 77 8.04 -13.24 10.70
N ASP A 78 9.29 -12.81 10.50
CA ASP A 78 10.35 -12.86 11.51
C ASP A 78 10.50 -11.53 12.28
N LEU A 79 9.72 -10.51 11.89
CA LEU A 79 9.68 -9.23 12.63
C LEU A 79 8.95 -9.40 13.96
N ALA A 80 9.45 -8.71 14.98
CA ALA A 80 8.88 -8.68 16.31
C ALA A 80 8.54 -7.23 16.74
N THR A 81 7.63 -7.10 17.69
CA THR A 81 7.37 -5.81 18.36
C THR A 81 8.68 -5.22 18.91
N GLY A 82 8.94 -3.95 18.55
CA GLY A 82 10.14 -3.21 18.92
C GLY A 82 11.26 -3.27 17.89
N ASP A 83 11.22 -4.14 16.88
CA ASP A 83 12.17 -4.09 15.76
C ASP A 83 12.05 -2.76 15.02
N LEU A 84 13.19 -2.18 14.61
CA LEU A 84 13.22 -0.87 13.97
C LEU A 84 13.16 -1.02 12.44
N VAL A 85 12.02 -0.67 11.84
CA VAL A 85 11.85 -0.66 10.39
C VAL A 85 12.17 0.72 9.81
N VAL A 86 12.78 0.75 8.62
CA VAL A 86 13.15 2.00 7.94
C VAL A 86 11.93 2.60 7.26
N THR A 87 11.57 3.81 7.68
CA THR A 87 10.48 4.61 7.10
C THR A 87 11.01 5.92 6.51
N ALA A 88 10.11 6.70 5.89
CA ALA A 88 10.43 8.06 5.44
C ALA A 88 10.81 8.99 6.60
N ASN A 89 10.27 8.74 7.80
CA ASN A 89 10.50 9.52 9.02
C ASN A 89 11.65 8.98 9.89
N GLY A 90 12.44 8.05 9.39
CA GLY A 90 13.54 7.41 10.10
C GLY A 90 13.25 5.94 10.41
N ALA A 91 14.03 5.36 11.33
CA ALA A 91 13.76 4.02 11.83
C ALA A 91 12.74 4.09 12.96
N LEU A 92 11.60 3.44 12.80
CA LEU A 92 10.50 3.42 13.76
C LEU A 92 10.24 2.01 14.27
N PRO A 93 9.84 1.85 15.54
CA PRO A 93 9.59 0.54 16.12
C PRO A 93 8.31 -0.08 15.58
N VAL A 94 8.36 -1.36 15.30
CA VAL A 94 7.19 -2.19 15.05
C VAL A 94 6.35 -2.22 16.31
N LYS A 95 5.08 -1.87 16.19
CA LYS A 95 4.10 -1.97 17.26
C LYS A 95 3.52 -3.38 17.33
N TRP A 96 3.12 -3.92 16.18
CA TRP A 96 2.49 -5.23 16.08
C TRP A 96 2.59 -5.80 14.66
N ILE A 97 2.59 -7.14 14.57
CA ILE A 97 2.46 -7.87 13.32
C ILE A 97 1.16 -8.67 13.37
N GLY A 98 0.19 -8.25 12.55
CA GLY A 98 -1.06 -9.00 12.36
C GLY A 98 -0.85 -10.19 11.44
N LEU A 99 -1.38 -11.35 11.82
CA LEU A 99 -1.38 -12.57 11.02
C LEU A 99 -2.79 -12.91 10.58
N GLN A 100 -2.95 -13.24 9.30
CA GLN A 100 -4.17 -13.80 8.75
C GLN A 100 -3.85 -15.01 7.87
N THR A 101 -4.34 -16.16 8.26
CA THR A 101 -4.16 -17.43 7.55
C THR A 101 -5.44 -17.80 6.81
N MET A 102 -5.42 -17.73 5.50
CA MET A 102 -6.50 -18.21 4.66
C MET A 102 -6.29 -19.68 4.34
N LYS A 103 -7.34 -20.50 4.50
CA LYS A 103 -7.31 -21.93 4.18
C LYS A 103 -8.35 -22.24 3.10
N ARG A 104 -7.92 -22.96 2.09
CA ARG A 104 -8.80 -23.43 1.01
C ARG A 104 -9.42 -24.78 1.38
N ASN A 105 -10.72 -24.91 1.17
CA ASN A 105 -11.35 -26.22 1.24
C ASN A 105 -10.85 -27.11 0.08
N ALA A 106 -10.55 -28.36 0.34
CA ALA A 106 -9.92 -29.30 -0.60
C ALA A 106 -10.61 -29.42 -1.97
N SER A 107 -11.91 -29.14 -2.06
CA SER A 107 -12.74 -29.26 -3.28
C SER A 107 -13.13 -27.91 -3.90
N ALA A 108 -12.65 -26.79 -3.34
CA ALA A 108 -13.01 -25.45 -3.81
C ALA A 108 -11.81 -24.72 -4.40
N SER A 109 -12.05 -23.85 -5.40
CA SER A 109 -11.08 -22.83 -5.82
C SER A 109 -11.05 -21.69 -4.80
N TRP A 110 -9.94 -20.96 -4.76
CA TRP A 110 -9.86 -19.74 -3.98
C TRP A 110 -10.90 -18.71 -4.41
N HIS A 111 -11.47 -17.98 -3.44
CA HIS A 111 -12.23 -16.80 -3.79
C HIS A 111 -11.26 -15.76 -4.39
N PRO A 112 -11.58 -15.14 -5.55
CA PRO A 112 -10.65 -14.25 -6.24
C PRO A 112 -10.07 -13.13 -5.36
N SER A 113 -10.84 -12.59 -4.40
CA SER A 113 -10.41 -11.51 -3.51
C SER A 113 -9.31 -11.91 -2.51
N VAL A 114 -9.06 -13.21 -2.32
CA VAL A 114 -8.04 -13.72 -1.39
C VAL A 114 -6.69 -13.86 -2.07
N LEU A 115 -6.66 -14.01 -3.39
CA LEU A 115 -5.42 -14.24 -4.14
C LEU A 115 -4.48 -13.04 -4.04
N PRO A 116 -3.20 -13.26 -3.74
CA PRO A 116 -2.20 -12.19 -3.77
C PRO A 116 -1.95 -11.69 -5.20
N ILE A 117 -1.48 -10.46 -5.26
CA ILE A 117 -0.94 -9.86 -6.47
C ILE A 117 0.58 -9.90 -6.37
N ARG A 118 1.21 -10.47 -7.40
CA ARG A 118 2.64 -10.43 -7.59
C ARG A 118 3.03 -9.16 -8.36
N VAL A 119 3.92 -8.38 -7.79
CA VAL A 119 4.63 -7.29 -8.45
C VAL A 119 6.01 -7.82 -8.79
N SER A 120 6.26 -8.11 -10.06
CA SER A 120 7.51 -8.72 -10.51
C SER A 120 8.71 -7.80 -10.25
N ARG A 121 9.87 -8.41 -10.10
CA ARG A 121 11.13 -7.68 -10.00
C ARG A 121 11.24 -6.61 -11.09
N PHE A 122 11.59 -5.38 -10.68
CA PHE A 122 11.74 -4.20 -11.57
C PHE A 122 10.47 -3.78 -12.32
N ALA A 123 9.29 -4.20 -11.86
CA ALA A 123 8.04 -3.84 -12.53
C ALA A 123 7.72 -2.34 -12.46
N ILE A 124 8.14 -1.64 -11.39
CA ILE A 124 7.81 -0.23 -11.14
C ILE A 124 8.82 0.70 -11.79
N ASP A 125 10.12 0.43 -11.57
CA ASP A 125 11.24 1.18 -12.13
C ASP A 125 12.50 0.28 -12.25
N ASP A 126 13.69 0.87 -12.59
CA ASP A 126 14.93 0.11 -12.80
C ASP A 126 15.53 -0.48 -11.52
N GLN A 127 14.96 -0.16 -10.36
CA GLN A 127 15.49 -0.57 -9.06
C GLN A 127 14.45 -1.32 -8.22
N THR A 128 13.15 -1.19 -8.53
CA THR A 128 12.06 -1.66 -7.67
C THR A 128 10.97 -2.43 -8.40
N PRO A 129 10.44 -3.49 -7.76
CA PRO A 129 10.98 -4.19 -6.60
C PRO A 129 12.32 -4.89 -6.92
N GLN A 130 13.15 -5.16 -5.90
CA GLN A 130 14.42 -5.86 -6.09
C GLN A 130 14.24 -7.38 -6.27
N ARG A 131 13.13 -7.91 -5.79
CA ARG A 131 12.60 -9.29 -5.93
C ARG A 131 11.10 -9.21 -6.15
N ASP A 132 10.48 -10.31 -6.55
CA ASP A 132 9.03 -10.37 -6.66
C ASP A 132 8.39 -10.06 -5.30
N LEU A 133 7.46 -9.11 -5.28
CA LEU A 133 6.75 -8.65 -4.09
C LEU A 133 5.30 -9.15 -4.16
N TYR A 134 4.86 -9.82 -3.10
CA TYR A 134 3.52 -10.39 -2.99
C TYR A 134 2.68 -9.62 -1.99
N LEU A 135 1.54 -9.12 -2.42
CA LEU A 135 0.67 -8.23 -1.65
C LEU A 135 -0.79 -8.67 -1.72
N SER A 136 -1.55 -8.40 -0.68
CA SER A 136 -3.02 -8.43 -0.78
C SER A 136 -3.51 -7.31 -1.71
N GLN A 137 -4.67 -7.48 -2.31
CA GLN A 137 -5.15 -6.63 -3.42
C GLN A 137 -5.34 -5.16 -3.05
N GLU A 138 -5.73 -4.88 -1.81
CA GLU A 138 -5.96 -3.52 -1.31
C GLU A 138 -4.69 -2.83 -0.79
N HIS A 139 -3.58 -3.57 -0.66
CA HIS A 139 -2.32 -3.01 -0.19
C HIS A 139 -1.82 -1.91 -1.13
N CYS A 140 -1.49 -0.74 -0.58
CA CYS A 140 -1.06 0.38 -1.40
C CYS A 140 0.46 0.46 -1.54
N LEU A 141 0.89 0.80 -2.75
CA LEU A 141 2.25 1.22 -3.04
C LEU A 141 2.31 2.74 -3.14
N LEU A 142 3.38 3.34 -2.62
CA LEU A 142 3.64 4.77 -2.79
C LEU A 142 4.26 5.00 -4.17
N ILE A 143 3.50 5.62 -5.06
CA ILE A 143 3.93 5.94 -6.43
C ILE A 143 3.67 7.42 -6.68
N ASP A 144 4.68 8.17 -7.08
CA ASP A 144 4.59 9.61 -7.37
C ASP A 144 3.95 10.45 -6.25
N GLY A 145 4.14 10.03 -4.97
CA GLY A 145 3.64 10.72 -3.78
C GLY A 145 2.20 10.42 -3.40
N VAL A 146 1.56 9.45 -4.05
CA VAL A 146 0.23 8.97 -3.71
C VAL A 146 0.23 7.47 -3.42
N LEU A 147 -0.66 7.01 -2.55
CA LEU A 147 -0.86 5.61 -2.23
C LEU A 147 -1.88 5.02 -3.21
N ILE A 148 -1.46 4.01 -3.97
CA ILE A 148 -2.30 3.35 -4.99
C ILE A 148 -2.45 1.88 -4.61
N PRO A 149 -3.67 1.36 -4.37
CA PRO A 149 -3.92 -0.07 -4.19
C PRO A 149 -3.40 -0.88 -5.38
N VAL A 150 -2.61 -1.92 -5.09
CA VAL A 150 -1.91 -2.71 -6.12
C VAL A 150 -2.85 -3.33 -7.15
N LYS A 151 -4.09 -3.62 -6.78
CA LYS A 151 -5.13 -4.13 -7.70
C LYS A 151 -5.39 -3.24 -8.90
N TYR A 152 -5.20 -1.92 -8.77
CA TYR A 152 -5.39 -0.98 -9.88
C TYR A 152 -4.19 -0.91 -10.83
N LEU A 153 -3.09 -1.56 -10.48
CA LEU A 153 -1.86 -1.63 -11.26
C LEU A 153 -1.72 -2.97 -12.02
N VAL A 154 -2.66 -3.90 -11.83
CA VAL A 154 -2.65 -5.21 -12.49
C VAL A 154 -2.73 -5.03 -14.00
N ASN A 155 -1.68 -5.45 -14.71
CA ASN A 155 -1.54 -5.38 -16.15
C ASN A 155 -1.45 -6.77 -16.82
N GLY A 156 -1.57 -7.83 -16.04
CA GLY A 156 -1.57 -9.22 -16.51
C GLY A 156 -0.19 -9.77 -16.89
N SER A 157 0.89 -9.00 -16.69
CA SER A 157 2.26 -9.44 -16.98
C SER A 157 3.21 -9.14 -15.82
N SER A 158 3.75 -7.92 -15.70
CA SER A 158 4.66 -7.54 -14.63
C SER A 158 3.96 -7.35 -13.29
N ILE A 159 2.67 -7.03 -13.28
CA ILE A 159 1.81 -7.03 -12.10
C ILE A 159 0.59 -7.89 -12.41
N ALA A 160 0.44 -9.01 -11.72
CA ALA A 160 -0.59 -10.00 -12.00
C ALA A 160 -1.01 -10.74 -10.72
N PHE A 161 -2.16 -11.40 -10.76
CA PHE A 161 -2.52 -12.34 -9.71
C PHE A 161 -1.50 -13.48 -9.66
N ASP A 162 -1.17 -13.92 -8.46
CA ASP A 162 -0.24 -15.03 -8.25
C ASP A 162 -0.89 -16.35 -8.61
N ASP A 163 -0.43 -16.97 -9.69
CA ASP A 163 -0.93 -18.26 -10.16
C ASP A 163 -0.48 -19.43 -9.27
N ASP A 164 0.70 -19.34 -8.65
CA ASP A 164 1.21 -20.37 -7.75
C ASP A 164 0.37 -20.45 -6.46
N ALA A 165 -0.08 -19.30 -5.96
CA ALA A 165 -1.00 -19.24 -4.81
C ALA A 165 -2.32 -19.96 -5.09
N LYS A 166 -2.77 -20.05 -6.34
CA LYS A 166 -3.98 -20.79 -6.71
C LYS A 166 -3.88 -22.29 -6.41
N MET A 167 -2.67 -22.83 -6.44
CA MET A 167 -2.40 -24.25 -6.16
C MET A 167 -2.14 -24.52 -4.69
N SER A 168 -1.87 -23.50 -3.90
CA SER A 168 -1.63 -23.62 -2.46
C SER A 168 -2.90 -23.96 -1.70
N GLU A 169 -2.78 -24.71 -0.60
CA GLU A 169 -3.87 -24.96 0.34
C GLU A 169 -4.03 -23.84 1.38
N THR A 170 -2.97 -23.05 1.55
CA THR A 170 -2.91 -22.01 2.57
C THR A 170 -2.25 -20.75 1.97
N ILE A 171 -2.80 -19.58 2.29
CA ILE A 171 -2.20 -18.28 2.01
C ILE A 171 -2.06 -17.55 3.34
N GLU A 172 -0.86 -17.08 3.66
CA GLU A 172 -0.56 -16.34 4.88
C GLU A 172 -0.23 -14.89 4.55
N TYR A 173 -0.90 -14.00 5.26
CA TYR A 173 -0.77 -12.57 5.13
C TYR A 173 -0.31 -11.94 6.44
N PHE A 174 0.62 -11.00 6.34
CA PHE A 174 1.20 -10.29 7.47
C PHE A 174 0.95 -8.80 7.33
N SER A 175 0.46 -8.18 8.40
CA SER A 175 0.21 -6.74 8.44
C SER A 175 1.14 -6.10 9.45
N LEU A 176 1.89 -5.10 9.01
CA LEU A 176 2.88 -4.39 9.82
C LEU A 176 2.26 -3.13 10.41
N GLU A 177 2.07 -3.06 11.72
CA GLU A 177 1.57 -1.88 12.41
C GLU A 177 2.69 -1.12 13.11
N LEU A 178 2.70 0.20 12.93
CA LEU A 178 3.50 1.16 13.70
C LEU A 178 2.55 2.10 14.48
N ASP A 179 3.09 3.02 15.28
CA ASP A 179 2.25 3.99 16.01
C ASP A 179 1.55 5.00 15.09
N SER A 180 2.09 5.21 13.88
CA SER A 180 1.49 6.01 12.81
C SER A 180 1.43 5.22 11.53
N HIS A 181 0.55 5.62 10.60
CA HIS A 181 0.55 5.07 9.26
C HIS A 181 1.76 5.61 8.49
N GLU A 182 2.64 4.71 8.07
CA GLU A 182 3.92 5.01 7.46
C GLU A 182 4.07 4.25 6.12
N VAL A 183 5.20 4.48 5.48
CA VAL A 183 5.66 3.72 4.32
C VAL A 183 7.00 3.10 4.64
N VAL A 184 7.14 1.82 4.38
CA VAL A 184 8.35 1.01 4.58
C VAL A 184 8.90 0.51 3.25
N LEU A 185 10.13 0.01 3.23
CA LEU A 185 10.69 -0.66 2.07
C LEU A 185 10.45 -2.17 2.16
N ALA A 186 9.56 -2.65 1.31
CA ALA A 186 9.26 -4.06 1.10
C ALA A 186 9.84 -4.50 -0.25
N GLU A 187 10.78 -5.43 -0.26
CA GLU A 187 11.57 -5.81 -1.45
C GLU A 187 12.18 -4.59 -2.17
N GLY A 188 12.56 -3.57 -1.39
CA GLY A 188 13.06 -2.29 -1.90
C GLY A 188 11.99 -1.32 -2.40
N THR A 189 10.71 -1.71 -2.42
CA THR A 189 9.59 -0.91 -2.88
C THR A 189 8.90 -0.21 -1.72
N ALA A 190 8.49 1.05 -1.93
CA ALA A 190 7.76 1.84 -0.95
C ALA A 190 6.30 1.34 -0.82
N ALA A 191 5.99 0.66 0.27
CA ALA A 191 4.70 0.06 0.57
C ALA A 191 4.15 0.55 1.91
N GLU A 192 2.83 0.72 2.01
CA GLU A 192 2.21 1.22 3.24
C GLU A 192 2.31 0.23 4.40
N THR A 193 2.32 0.75 5.63
CA THR A 193 2.09 -0.04 6.85
C THR A 193 0.59 -0.18 7.11
N PHE A 194 0.20 -0.96 8.11
CA PHE A 194 -1.19 -1.07 8.50
C PHE A 194 -1.72 0.26 9.02
N ARG A 195 -2.95 0.59 8.64
CA ARG A 195 -3.66 1.78 9.07
C ARG A 195 -5.02 1.43 9.67
N HIS A 196 -5.27 1.84 10.90
CA HIS A 196 -6.59 1.77 11.47
C HIS A 196 -7.50 2.84 10.83
N TRP A 197 -8.61 2.40 10.22
CA TRP A 197 -9.60 3.30 9.62
C TRP A 197 -10.96 3.27 10.34
N GLY A 198 -11.06 2.51 11.45
CA GLY A 198 -12.29 2.33 12.24
C GLY A 198 -13.10 1.09 11.89
N GLY A 199 -12.68 0.32 10.89
CA GLY A 199 -13.26 -1.00 10.59
C GLY A 199 -12.64 -2.11 11.46
N GLN A 200 -13.28 -3.29 11.46
CA GLN A 200 -12.77 -4.47 12.13
C GLN A 200 -12.21 -5.45 11.12
N ILE A 201 -11.00 -5.94 11.37
CA ILE A 201 -10.40 -7.06 10.64
C ILE A 201 -10.25 -8.22 11.62
N ALA A 202 -10.59 -9.42 11.15
CA ALA A 202 -10.33 -10.64 11.90
C ALA A 202 -8.87 -11.06 11.69
N TRP A 203 -8.05 -10.94 12.74
CA TRP A 203 -6.68 -11.41 12.78
C TRP A 203 -6.60 -12.70 13.60
N ASP A 204 -5.76 -13.64 13.17
CA ASP A 204 -5.57 -14.90 13.89
C ASP A 204 -4.95 -14.68 15.27
N ASN A 205 -4.13 -13.63 15.40
CA ASN A 205 -3.45 -13.23 16.63
C ASN A 205 -3.98 -11.92 17.25
N LEU A 206 -5.28 -11.62 17.05
CA LEU A 206 -5.90 -10.41 17.61
C LEU A 206 -5.85 -10.38 19.15
N GLY A 207 -5.88 -11.55 19.80
CA GLY A 207 -5.75 -11.66 21.24
C GLY A 207 -4.47 -11.01 21.77
N ASP A 208 -3.34 -11.30 21.12
CA ASP A 208 -2.03 -10.73 21.50
C ASP A 208 -2.03 -9.20 21.42
N TYR A 209 -2.69 -8.64 20.40
CA TYR A 209 -2.87 -7.20 20.26
C TYR A 209 -3.68 -6.61 21.42
N GLN A 210 -4.81 -7.27 21.75
CA GLN A 210 -5.72 -6.78 22.79
C GLN A 210 -5.07 -6.86 24.19
N ASP A 211 -4.24 -7.86 24.44
CA ASP A 211 -3.50 -8.01 25.69
C ASP A 211 -2.44 -6.90 25.88
N LEU A 212 -1.81 -6.45 24.77
CA LEU A 212 -0.78 -5.41 24.81
C LEU A 212 -1.36 -3.99 24.80
N TYR A 213 -2.42 -3.75 24.01
CA TYR A 213 -2.90 -2.39 23.69
C TYR A 213 -4.37 -2.16 24.02
N GLY A 214 -5.08 -3.19 24.52
CA GLY A 214 -6.51 -3.14 24.76
C GLY A 214 -7.33 -3.19 23.47
N SER A 215 -8.65 -3.06 23.61
CA SER A 215 -9.59 -3.18 22.47
C SER A 215 -9.82 -1.86 21.71
N LYS A 216 -9.33 -0.72 22.22
CA LYS A 216 -9.54 0.59 21.61
C LYS A 216 -8.46 0.86 20.56
N GLN A 217 -8.89 0.97 19.31
CA GLN A 217 -8.03 1.33 18.19
C GLN A 217 -8.34 2.78 17.75
N GLU A 218 -7.30 3.60 17.62
CA GLU A 218 -7.44 4.98 17.15
C GLU A 218 -7.31 5.03 15.62
N VAL A 219 -8.19 5.81 14.98
CA VAL A 219 -8.13 6.01 13.54
C VAL A 219 -6.87 6.80 13.17
N MET A 220 -6.05 6.23 12.31
CA MET A 220 -4.82 6.85 11.85
C MET A 220 -5.04 7.70 10.60
N SER A 221 -4.41 8.87 10.54
CA SER A 221 -4.32 9.64 9.29
C SER A 221 -3.43 8.92 8.27
N PRO A 222 -3.78 8.91 6.99
CA PRO A 222 -2.93 8.30 5.97
C PRO A 222 -1.62 9.07 5.79
N PHE A 223 -0.53 8.35 5.54
CA PHE A 223 0.80 8.93 5.26
C PHE A 223 0.79 9.85 4.04
N ALA A 224 0.07 9.46 2.99
CA ALA A 224 -0.10 10.21 1.75
C ALA A 224 -1.54 10.07 1.24
N PRO A 225 -1.98 10.91 0.28
CA PRO A 225 -3.30 10.74 -0.32
C PRO A 225 -3.48 9.36 -0.94
N ILE A 226 -4.60 8.69 -0.61
CA ILE A 226 -4.95 7.37 -1.15
C ILE A 226 -5.82 7.58 -2.40
N CYS A 227 -5.34 7.10 -3.55
CA CYS A 227 -6.08 7.14 -4.81
C CYS A 227 -6.88 5.84 -4.99
N ARG A 228 -8.21 5.99 -5.12
CA ARG A 228 -9.13 4.88 -5.37
C ARG A 228 -10.14 5.28 -6.44
N TYR A 229 -10.58 4.32 -7.25
CA TYR A 229 -11.73 4.54 -8.12
C TYR A 229 -13.00 4.53 -7.25
N THR A 230 -13.51 5.74 -6.96
CA THR A 230 -14.84 5.90 -6.34
C THR A 230 -15.83 6.19 -7.45
N GLY A 231 -16.80 5.26 -7.70
CA GLY A 231 -17.83 5.44 -8.74
C GLY A 231 -18.44 6.85 -8.78
N GLY A 232 -19.37 7.21 -9.59
CA GLY A 232 -20.11 8.50 -9.69
C GLY A 232 -19.37 9.83 -9.40
N ARG A 233 -18.58 9.89 -8.33
CA ARG A 233 -17.69 11.04 -8.03
C ARG A 233 -16.50 11.17 -8.98
N ALA A 234 -16.06 10.07 -9.58
CA ALA A 234 -15.01 10.08 -10.59
C ALA A 234 -15.45 10.84 -11.86
N GLU A 235 -16.72 10.76 -12.22
CA GLU A 235 -17.28 11.47 -13.38
C GLU A 235 -17.31 12.99 -13.17
N VAL A 236 -17.72 13.46 -11.98
CA VAL A 236 -17.73 14.89 -11.65
C VAL A 236 -16.32 15.45 -11.56
N SER A 237 -15.39 14.70 -10.94
CA SER A 237 -13.97 15.11 -10.90
C SER A 237 -13.34 15.04 -12.30
N GLY A 238 -13.76 14.12 -13.16
CA GLY A 238 -13.36 14.03 -14.56
C GLY A 238 -13.75 15.26 -15.37
N LEU A 239 -14.99 15.75 -15.20
CA LEU A 239 -15.45 16.98 -15.87
C LEU A 239 -14.70 18.23 -15.40
N LEU A 240 -14.41 18.34 -14.11
CA LEU A 240 -13.61 19.45 -13.56
C LEU A 240 -12.15 19.39 -14.06
N ARG A 241 -11.58 18.19 -14.16
CA ARG A 241 -10.26 17.94 -14.73
C ARG A 241 -10.23 18.33 -16.22
N LEU A 242 -11.26 17.96 -16.98
CA LEU A 242 -11.36 18.31 -18.40
C LEU A 242 -11.37 19.84 -18.62
N ALA A 243 -12.03 20.59 -17.74
CA ALA A 243 -12.02 22.05 -17.79
C ALA A 243 -10.65 22.67 -17.46
N ALA A 244 -9.85 21.99 -16.60
CA ALA A 244 -8.49 22.42 -16.22
C ALA A 244 -7.39 21.90 -17.17
N SER A 245 -7.70 20.98 -18.10
CA SER A 245 -6.74 20.23 -18.92
C SER A 245 -5.85 21.09 -19.83
N ARG A 246 -6.23 22.37 -20.08
CA ARG A 246 -5.41 23.30 -20.87
C ARG A 246 -4.19 23.86 -20.12
N PHE A 247 -4.12 23.66 -18.79
CA PHE A 247 -3.12 24.30 -17.93
C PHE A 247 -2.32 23.33 -17.06
N VAL A 248 -2.83 22.10 -16.81
CA VAL A 248 -2.21 21.10 -15.92
C VAL A 248 -2.47 19.71 -16.52
N ASP A 249 -1.52 18.77 -16.35
CA ASP A 249 -1.76 17.37 -16.65
C ASP A 249 -2.75 16.81 -15.61
N VAL A 250 -3.99 16.65 -16.04
CA VAL A 250 -5.15 16.28 -15.19
C VAL A 250 -5.49 14.80 -15.26
N ARG A 251 -4.58 13.98 -15.83
CA ARG A 251 -4.79 12.53 -15.85
C ARG A 251 -4.86 11.97 -14.43
N ASP A 252 -5.64 10.92 -14.27
CA ASP A 252 -5.74 10.21 -13.00
C ASP A 252 -4.37 9.64 -12.61
N PRO A 253 -3.87 9.88 -11.37
CA PRO A 253 -2.61 9.31 -10.90
C PRO A 253 -2.52 7.79 -11.05
N ILE A 254 -3.65 7.07 -10.87
CA ILE A 254 -3.72 5.62 -11.08
C ILE A 254 -3.43 5.30 -12.56
N GLN A 255 -4.07 6.01 -13.49
CA GLN A 255 -3.89 5.77 -14.93
C GLN A 255 -2.46 6.10 -15.37
N ILE A 256 -1.86 7.19 -14.86
CA ILE A 256 -0.47 7.55 -15.15
C ILE A 256 0.49 6.45 -14.69
N ALA A 257 0.31 5.97 -13.45
CA ALA A 257 1.12 4.90 -12.90
C ALA A 257 0.95 3.59 -13.70
N TYR A 258 -0.30 3.22 -13.99
CA TYR A 258 -0.62 2.03 -14.78
C TYR A 258 0.03 2.07 -16.17
N ASP A 259 -0.14 3.16 -16.93
CA ASP A 259 0.39 3.31 -18.29
C ASP A 259 1.92 3.19 -18.30
N ARG A 260 2.60 3.80 -17.33
CA ARG A 260 4.06 3.75 -17.19
C ARG A 260 4.53 2.32 -16.89
N ILE A 261 3.88 1.64 -15.95
CA ILE A 261 4.21 0.26 -15.56
C ILE A 261 3.92 -0.72 -16.71
N ALA A 262 2.79 -0.57 -17.40
CA ALA A 262 2.45 -1.41 -18.54
C ALA A 262 3.42 -1.22 -19.72
N ALA A 263 3.80 0.02 -20.04
CA ALA A 263 4.81 0.29 -21.06
C ALA A 263 6.18 -0.32 -20.69
N ARG A 264 6.56 -0.24 -19.41
CA ARG A 264 7.78 -0.86 -18.90
C ARG A 264 7.74 -2.38 -19.03
N ALA A 265 6.62 -3.02 -18.72
CA ALA A 265 6.45 -4.47 -18.85
C ALA A 265 6.73 -4.96 -20.26
N VAL A 266 6.26 -4.21 -21.27
CA VAL A 266 6.55 -4.50 -22.69
C VAL A 266 8.04 -4.36 -22.98
N ALA A 267 8.70 -3.32 -22.47
CA ALA A 267 10.13 -3.08 -22.70
C ALA A 267 11.04 -4.13 -22.03
N ILE A 268 10.64 -4.71 -20.89
CA ILE A 268 11.39 -5.78 -20.22
C ILE A 268 11.22 -7.12 -20.94
N ALA A 269 10.07 -7.37 -21.60
CA ALA A 269 9.77 -8.62 -22.31
C ALA A 269 10.38 -8.69 -23.73
N ALA A 270 10.86 -7.57 -24.27
CA ALA A 270 11.48 -7.44 -25.58
C ALA A 270 12.98 -7.69 -25.56
#